data_644ec8e3dfb32d3ec4966c87598d0689
#
_entry.id   644ec8e3dfb32d3ec4966c87598d0689
#
_cell.length_a   1.000
_cell.length_b   1.000
_cell.length_c   1.000
_cell.angle_alpha   90.00
_cell.angle_beta   90.00
_cell.angle_gamma   90.00
#
_symmetry.space_group_name_H-M   'P 1'
#
loop_
_entity.id
_entity.type
_entity.pdbx_description
1 polymer ?
#
loop_
_entity_poly.entity_id
_entity_poly.type
_entity_poly.pdbx_seq_one_letter_code
_entity_poly.pdbx_strand_id
1 'polypeptide(L)'
;VGELGIGHQQMVEIARNLIGDCHVLILDEPTAMLTSREVEMLFEQITRLQARGVSIIYISHRLEELARVAQRIAVLRDGCLVCVEPMANYNSEQLVNLMVGRELGEHIDLGERRIGAPALTVSNLSRSDKVRDVSFEVRSGEIFGISGLIGAGRTELLRLIFGADVADSGTIALGTPARPVSIRSPADAVANGIALITEDRKGEGLLLTQSISANIA
;
A
#
# COMPACT_ATOMS: atom_id res chain seq x y z
N VAL A 1 -5.85 -7.54 -23.30
CA VAL A 1 -5.79 -6.57 -22.17
C VAL A 1 -5.63 -7.31 -20.85
N GLY A 2 -6.36 -8.39 -20.61
CA GLY A 2 -6.31 -9.15 -19.34
C GLY A 2 -4.94 -9.76 -18.99
N GLU A 3 -4.03 -9.89 -19.93
CA GLU A 3 -2.65 -10.40 -19.73
C GLU A 3 -1.64 -9.27 -19.47
N LEU A 4 -2.07 -8.00 -19.58
CA LEU A 4 -1.22 -6.85 -19.29
C LEU A 4 -1.10 -6.63 -17.78
N GLY A 5 0.03 -6.15 -17.31
CA GLY A 5 0.16 -5.65 -15.95
C GLY A 5 -0.83 -4.50 -15.67
N ILE A 6 -1.23 -4.35 -14.40
CA ILE A 6 -2.30 -3.42 -13.98
C ILE A 6 -2.06 -1.99 -14.48
N GLY A 7 -0.81 -1.51 -14.42
CA GLY A 7 -0.46 -0.18 -14.93
C GLY A 7 -0.71 -0.02 -16.44
N HIS A 8 -0.42 -1.03 -17.24
CA HIS A 8 -0.71 -1.00 -18.68
C HIS A 8 -2.22 -1.08 -18.96
N GLN A 9 -2.99 -1.83 -18.15
CA GLN A 9 -4.46 -1.85 -18.25
C GLN A 9 -5.03 -0.45 -18.00
N GLN A 10 -4.53 0.27 -17.01
CA GLN A 10 -4.93 1.64 -16.72
C GLN A 10 -4.60 2.60 -17.87
N MET A 11 -3.43 2.47 -18.48
CA MET A 11 -3.06 3.27 -19.66
C MET A 11 -3.96 2.97 -20.87
N VAL A 12 -4.37 1.71 -21.05
CA VAL A 12 -5.34 1.34 -22.10
C VAL A 12 -6.71 1.94 -21.82
N GLU A 13 -7.16 1.95 -20.57
CA GLU A 13 -8.43 2.57 -20.16
C GLU A 13 -8.43 4.08 -20.42
N ILE A 14 -7.37 4.78 -20.05
CA ILE A 14 -7.19 6.20 -20.35
C ILE A 14 -7.22 6.43 -21.86
N ALA A 15 -6.45 5.65 -22.63
CA ALA A 15 -6.41 5.76 -24.08
C ALA A 15 -7.78 5.53 -24.72
N ARG A 16 -8.55 4.55 -24.24
CA ARG A 16 -9.91 4.25 -24.70
C ARG A 16 -10.85 5.43 -24.49
N ASN A 17 -10.79 6.09 -23.33
CA ASN A 17 -11.65 7.24 -23.01
C ASN A 17 -11.26 8.52 -23.79
N LEU A 18 -10.09 8.53 -24.41
CA LEU A 18 -9.61 9.62 -25.26
C LEU A 18 -9.93 9.43 -26.75
N ILE A 19 -10.56 8.30 -27.12
CA ILE A 19 -11.06 8.06 -28.48
C ILE A 19 -12.34 8.90 -28.64
N GLY A 20 -12.22 10.07 -29.25
CA GLY A 20 -13.32 11.01 -29.49
C GLY A 20 -13.01 12.42 -28.93
N ASP A 21 -14.01 13.27 -28.93
CA ASP A 21 -13.90 14.66 -28.44
C ASP A 21 -14.06 14.71 -26.91
N CYS A 22 -13.02 14.30 -26.19
CA CYS A 22 -12.98 14.38 -24.74
C CYS A 22 -12.69 15.82 -24.31
N HIS A 23 -13.63 16.48 -23.66
CA HIS A 23 -13.45 17.83 -23.10
C HIS A 23 -13.11 17.83 -21.62
N VAL A 24 -13.59 16.83 -20.87
CA VAL A 24 -13.34 16.66 -19.44
C VAL A 24 -12.98 15.19 -19.15
N LEU A 25 -11.82 14.96 -18.60
CA LEU A 25 -11.35 13.65 -18.17
C LEU A 25 -11.37 13.58 -16.64
N ILE A 26 -12.02 12.56 -16.08
CA ILE A 26 -12.06 12.30 -14.64
C ILE A 26 -11.15 11.11 -14.35
N LEU A 27 -10.20 11.30 -13.44
CA LEU A 27 -9.25 10.27 -12.99
C LEU A 27 -9.44 10.06 -11.48
N ASP A 28 -9.92 8.89 -11.10
CA ASP A 28 -10.15 8.52 -9.71
C ASP A 28 -9.05 7.56 -9.24
N GLU A 29 -8.19 8.04 -8.32
CA GLU A 29 -7.03 7.33 -7.76
C GLU A 29 -6.16 6.63 -8.83
N PRO A 30 -5.78 7.31 -9.94
CA PRO A 30 -5.22 6.63 -11.11
C PRO A 30 -3.84 6.03 -10.87
N THR A 31 -3.18 6.36 -9.77
CA THR A 31 -1.82 5.93 -9.45
C THR A 31 -1.75 4.81 -8.41
N ALA A 32 -2.89 4.39 -7.84
CA ALA A 32 -2.94 3.45 -6.72
C ALA A 32 -2.17 2.13 -6.97
N MET A 33 -2.16 1.67 -8.21
CA MET A 33 -1.52 0.40 -8.62
C MET A 33 -0.35 0.59 -9.59
N LEU A 34 0.11 1.84 -9.78
CA LEU A 34 1.19 2.16 -10.70
C LEU A 34 2.56 2.14 -10.03
N THR A 35 3.57 1.69 -10.77
CA THR A 35 4.96 1.91 -10.42
C THR A 35 5.34 3.39 -10.59
N SER A 36 6.42 3.84 -9.94
CA SER A 36 6.89 5.23 -10.08
C SER A 36 7.13 5.64 -11.54
N ARG A 37 7.62 4.70 -12.37
CA ARG A 37 7.83 4.94 -13.80
C ARG A 37 6.51 5.15 -14.55
N GLU A 38 5.50 4.36 -14.25
CA GLU A 38 4.16 4.48 -14.86
C GLU A 38 3.45 5.75 -14.40
N VAL A 39 3.65 6.18 -13.14
CA VAL A 39 3.16 7.47 -12.64
C VAL A 39 3.76 8.64 -13.45
N GLU A 40 5.07 8.62 -13.71
CA GLU A 40 5.70 9.66 -14.54
C GLU A 40 5.12 9.67 -15.97
N MET A 41 4.92 8.49 -16.57
CA MET A 41 4.29 8.39 -17.89
C MET A 41 2.85 8.94 -17.88
N LEU A 42 2.08 8.66 -16.83
CA LEU A 42 0.73 9.21 -16.67
C LEU A 42 0.76 10.74 -16.60
N PHE A 43 1.65 11.32 -15.81
CA PHE A 43 1.78 12.77 -15.66
C PHE A 43 2.20 13.47 -16.97
N GLU A 44 3.06 12.84 -17.76
CA GLU A 44 3.36 13.33 -19.11
C GLU A 44 2.11 13.34 -20.02
N GLN A 45 1.29 12.29 -19.96
CA GLN A 45 0.04 12.26 -20.73
C GLN A 45 -0.96 13.31 -20.25
N ILE A 46 -1.11 13.50 -18.94
CA ILE A 46 -1.93 14.58 -18.36
C ILE A 46 -1.50 15.95 -18.91
N THR A 47 -0.20 16.24 -18.90
CA THR A 47 0.34 17.49 -19.43
C THR A 47 0.03 17.66 -20.92
N ARG A 48 0.17 16.60 -21.71
CA ARG A 48 -0.17 16.63 -23.16
C ARG A 48 -1.65 16.89 -23.41
N LEU A 49 -2.53 16.32 -22.57
CA LEU A 49 -3.97 16.51 -22.68
C LEU A 49 -4.39 17.94 -22.30
N GLN A 50 -3.81 18.49 -21.22
CA GLN A 50 -4.00 19.88 -20.85
C GLN A 50 -3.58 20.85 -21.97
N ALA A 51 -2.44 20.59 -22.62
CA ALA A 51 -1.97 21.38 -23.75
C ALA A 51 -2.93 21.33 -24.97
N ARG A 52 -3.76 20.27 -25.07
CA ARG A 52 -4.81 20.12 -26.08
C ARG A 52 -6.16 20.71 -25.65
N GLY A 53 -6.24 21.35 -24.47
CA GLY A 53 -7.45 21.97 -23.95
C GLY A 53 -8.40 21.02 -23.18
N VAL A 54 -7.98 19.80 -22.87
CA VAL A 54 -8.79 18.87 -22.05
C VAL A 54 -8.72 19.33 -20.58
N SER A 55 -9.87 19.54 -19.96
CA SER A 55 -9.96 19.77 -18.52
C SER A 55 -9.87 18.46 -17.76
N ILE A 56 -9.14 18.43 -16.63
CA ILE A 56 -8.92 17.20 -15.88
C ILE A 56 -9.40 17.36 -14.44
N ILE A 57 -10.22 16.43 -13.97
CA ILE A 57 -10.56 16.27 -12.56
C ILE A 57 -9.74 15.06 -12.07
N TYR A 58 -8.81 15.35 -11.14
CA TYR A 58 -7.88 14.37 -10.60
C TYR A 58 -8.19 14.12 -9.13
N ILE A 59 -8.63 12.92 -8.77
CA ILE A 59 -8.94 12.53 -7.40
C ILE A 59 -7.77 11.71 -6.87
N SER A 60 -7.20 12.14 -5.75
CA SER A 60 -6.14 11.41 -5.05
C SER A 60 -6.07 11.83 -3.58
N HIS A 61 -5.68 10.90 -2.72
CA HIS A 61 -5.29 11.18 -1.34
C HIS A 61 -3.78 11.45 -1.20
N ARG A 62 -3.02 11.31 -2.29
CA ARG A 62 -1.57 11.54 -2.35
C ARG A 62 -1.29 13.00 -2.70
N LEU A 63 -1.07 13.81 -1.67
CA LEU A 63 -0.94 15.26 -1.82
C LEU A 63 0.25 15.68 -2.69
N GLU A 64 1.31 14.89 -2.72
CA GLU A 64 2.48 15.11 -3.57
C GLU A 64 2.12 15.05 -5.06
N GLU A 65 1.20 14.17 -5.44
CA GLU A 65 0.70 14.07 -6.82
C GLU A 65 -0.14 15.28 -7.18
N LEU A 66 -1.07 15.68 -6.30
CA LEU A 66 -1.89 16.86 -6.49
C LEU A 66 -1.04 18.12 -6.64
N ALA A 67 0.00 18.28 -5.83
CA ALA A 67 0.92 19.41 -5.92
C ALA A 67 1.65 19.49 -7.28
N ARG A 68 1.84 18.37 -7.96
CA ARG A 68 2.52 18.31 -9.27
C ARG A 68 1.59 18.60 -10.45
N VAL A 69 0.33 18.18 -10.38
CA VAL A 69 -0.56 18.19 -11.55
C VAL A 69 -1.70 19.22 -11.44
N ALA A 70 -2.13 19.57 -10.24
CA ALA A 70 -3.31 20.41 -10.04
C ALA A 70 -2.97 21.90 -9.89
N GLN A 71 -3.70 22.76 -10.58
CA GLN A 71 -3.64 24.21 -10.39
C GLN A 71 -4.58 24.68 -9.27
N ARG A 72 -5.69 23.97 -9.06
CA ARG A 72 -6.68 24.23 -8.01
C ARG A 72 -6.99 22.95 -7.28
N ILE A 73 -7.33 23.06 -6.01
CA ILE A 73 -7.76 21.95 -5.17
C ILE A 73 -9.17 22.21 -4.62
N ALA A 74 -9.97 21.17 -4.59
CA ALA A 74 -11.22 21.11 -3.86
C ALA A 74 -11.05 20.10 -2.72
N VAL A 75 -11.26 20.51 -1.48
CA VAL A 75 -11.21 19.62 -0.31
C VAL A 75 -12.63 19.25 0.09
N LEU A 76 -12.90 17.95 0.13
CA LEU A 76 -14.17 17.40 0.61
C LEU A 76 -13.94 16.69 1.94
N ARG A 77 -14.90 16.87 2.86
CA ARG A 77 -14.93 16.17 4.15
C ARG A 77 -16.38 15.85 4.53
N ASP A 78 -16.65 14.61 4.91
CA ASP A 78 -17.98 14.13 5.30
C ASP A 78 -19.08 14.48 4.25
N GLY A 79 -18.75 14.40 2.96
CA GLY A 79 -19.63 14.72 1.85
C GLY A 79 -19.83 16.22 1.61
N CYS A 80 -19.19 17.11 2.38
CA CYS A 80 -19.28 18.54 2.26
C CYS A 80 -18.02 19.15 1.62
N LEU A 81 -18.22 20.17 0.79
CA LEU A 81 -17.12 20.95 0.24
C LEU A 81 -16.57 21.90 1.33
N VAL A 82 -15.30 21.73 1.68
CA VAL A 82 -14.61 22.57 2.68
C VAL A 82 -14.05 23.84 2.02
N CYS A 83 -13.33 23.67 0.90
CA CYS A 83 -12.80 24.81 0.14
C CYS A 83 -12.57 24.45 -1.33
N VAL A 84 -12.47 25.49 -2.18
CA VAL A 84 -11.96 25.43 -3.56
C VAL A 84 -10.99 26.57 -3.76
N GLU A 85 -9.70 26.25 -3.84
CA GLU A 85 -8.65 27.26 -3.83
C GLU A 85 -7.52 26.91 -4.81
N PRO A 86 -6.65 27.89 -5.18
CA PRO A 86 -5.41 27.59 -5.87
C PRO A 86 -4.53 26.64 -5.04
N MET A 87 -3.96 25.62 -5.68
CA MET A 87 -3.07 24.66 -5.01
C MET A 87 -1.86 25.33 -4.36
N ALA A 88 -1.36 26.41 -4.97
CA ALA A 88 -0.22 27.18 -4.47
C ALA A 88 -0.44 27.86 -3.10
N ASN A 89 -1.69 27.98 -2.65
CA ASN A 89 -2.02 28.58 -1.36
C ASN A 89 -1.76 27.67 -0.17
N TYR A 90 -1.51 26.38 -0.42
CA TYR A 90 -1.42 25.37 0.63
C TYR A 90 -0.14 24.53 0.54
N ASN A 91 0.39 24.19 1.70
CA ASN A 91 1.32 23.09 1.85
C ASN A 91 0.58 21.79 2.22
N SER A 92 1.30 20.66 2.20
CA SER A 92 0.72 19.34 2.48
C SER A 92 0.08 19.27 3.87
N GLU A 93 0.70 19.86 4.88
CA GLU A 93 0.20 19.86 6.26
C GLU A 93 -1.14 20.60 6.39
N GLN A 94 -1.24 21.79 5.78
CA GLN A 94 -2.47 22.57 5.77
C GLN A 94 -3.61 21.83 5.06
N LEU A 95 -3.31 21.12 3.97
CA LEU A 95 -4.30 20.31 3.27
C LEU A 95 -4.78 19.13 4.11
N VAL A 96 -3.87 18.43 4.79
CA VAL A 96 -4.22 17.36 5.71
C VAL A 96 -5.14 17.90 6.83
N ASN A 97 -4.82 19.05 7.41
CA ASN A 97 -5.65 19.67 8.45
C ASN A 97 -7.07 19.99 7.95
N LEU A 98 -7.21 20.48 6.72
CA LEU A 98 -8.52 20.71 6.10
C LEU A 98 -9.30 19.40 5.88
N MET A 99 -8.61 18.34 5.43
CA MET A 99 -9.22 17.03 5.19
C MET A 99 -9.66 16.35 6.49
N VAL A 100 -8.85 16.42 7.55
CA VAL A 100 -9.12 15.79 8.84
C VAL A 100 -10.04 16.65 9.72
N GLY A 101 -10.02 17.97 9.56
CA GLY A 101 -10.89 18.91 10.29
C GLY A 101 -10.43 19.22 11.71
N ARG A 102 -9.23 18.84 12.07
CA ARG A 102 -8.54 19.21 13.32
C ARG A 102 -7.08 19.44 13.00
N GLU A 103 -6.44 20.33 13.73
CA GLU A 103 -5.00 20.42 13.67
C GLU A 103 -4.43 19.03 14.01
N LEU A 104 -3.61 18.49 13.12
CA LEU A 104 -2.75 17.34 13.44
C LEU A 104 -1.66 17.84 14.41
N GLY A 105 -2.11 18.36 15.52
CA GLY A 105 -1.27 18.68 16.65
C GLY A 105 -1.23 17.47 17.54
N GLU A 106 -0.32 16.59 17.22
CA GLU A 106 0.37 15.69 18.11
C GLU A 106 0.86 14.52 17.25
N HIS A 107 2.13 14.54 16.94
CA HIS A 107 2.83 13.28 16.70
C HIS A 107 2.36 12.33 17.79
N ILE A 108 1.80 11.19 17.41
CA ILE A 108 1.53 10.13 18.38
C ILE A 108 2.91 9.80 18.95
N ASP A 109 3.20 10.36 20.12
CA ASP A 109 4.38 9.97 20.87
C ASP A 109 4.16 8.52 21.28
N LEU A 110 4.80 7.63 20.54
CA LEU A 110 4.72 6.20 20.82
C LEU A 110 5.49 5.83 22.09
N GLY A 111 6.05 6.82 22.78
CA GLY A 111 6.87 6.65 23.99
C GLY A 111 8.21 5.95 23.71
N GLU A 112 9.04 5.86 24.72
CA GLU A 112 10.26 5.06 24.67
C GLU A 112 9.89 3.57 24.58
N ARG A 113 10.16 2.95 23.42
CA ARG A 113 9.98 1.52 23.24
C ARG A 113 11.14 0.76 23.86
N ARG A 114 10.83 -0.11 24.79
CA ARG A 114 11.82 -1.05 25.31
C ARG A 114 11.90 -2.23 24.34
N ILE A 115 12.92 -2.19 23.49
CA ILE A 115 13.26 -3.31 22.61
C ILE A 115 13.87 -4.42 23.46
N GLY A 116 13.23 -5.59 23.41
CA GLY A 116 13.60 -6.75 24.20
C GLY A 116 14.49 -7.75 23.46
N ALA A 117 14.40 -8.99 23.89
CA ALA A 117 15.12 -10.11 23.29
C ALA A 117 14.52 -10.51 21.90
N PRO A 118 15.24 -11.28 21.09
CA PRO A 118 14.71 -11.84 19.83
C PRO A 118 13.34 -12.52 19.99
N ALA A 119 12.38 -12.14 19.18
CA ALA A 119 11.04 -12.68 19.14
C ALA A 119 10.82 -13.59 17.92
N LEU A 120 11.40 -13.21 16.77
CA LEU A 120 11.36 -13.96 15.52
C LEU A 120 12.76 -13.95 14.92
N THR A 121 13.24 -15.12 14.52
CA THR A 121 14.48 -15.28 13.75
C THR A 121 14.14 -16.05 12.46
N VAL A 122 14.45 -15.45 11.34
CA VAL A 122 14.35 -16.05 10.00
C VAL A 122 15.76 -16.30 9.49
N SER A 123 16.05 -17.52 9.05
CA SER A 123 17.39 -17.90 8.59
C SER A 123 17.33 -18.62 7.24
N ASN A 124 18.03 -18.05 6.24
CA ASN A 124 18.21 -18.57 4.90
C ASN A 124 16.90 -18.99 4.20
N LEU A 125 15.81 -18.24 4.48
CA LEU A 125 14.49 -18.56 3.95
C LEU A 125 14.46 -18.32 2.44
N SER A 126 14.04 -19.35 1.69
CA SER A 126 14.02 -19.28 0.24
C SER A 126 12.78 -19.98 -0.33
N ARG A 127 12.29 -19.44 -1.45
CA ARG A 127 11.27 -20.07 -2.29
C ARG A 127 11.41 -19.64 -3.74
N SER A 128 11.70 -20.60 -4.62
CA SER A 128 11.91 -20.40 -6.05
C SER A 128 12.86 -19.21 -6.34
N ASP A 129 12.51 -18.38 -7.31
CA ASP A 129 13.25 -17.16 -7.68
C ASP A 129 12.74 -15.88 -6.98
N LYS A 130 11.65 -15.97 -6.22
CA LYS A 130 10.99 -14.82 -5.60
C LYS A 130 11.55 -14.43 -4.23
N VAL A 131 11.94 -15.41 -3.43
CA VAL A 131 12.56 -15.18 -2.10
C VAL A 131 13.85 -15.97 -2.06
N ARG A 132 14.99 -15.30 -1.89
CA ARG A 132 16.31 -15.93 -2.00
C ARG A 132 17.14 -15.62 -0.78
N ASP A 133 17.41 -16.64 0.04
CA ASP A 133 18.37 -16.61 1.15
C ASP A 133 18.14 -15.45 2.14
N VAL A 134 16.88 -15.21 2.50
CA VAL A 134 16.51 -14.10 3.37
C VAL A 134 16.72 -14.48 4.82
N SER A 135 17.50 -13.65 5.55
CA SER A 135 17.77 -13.83 6.97
C SER A 135 17.63 -12.49 7.70
N PHE A 136 16.92 -12.49 8.81
CA PHE A 136 16.79 -11.34 9.71
C PHE A 136 16.24 -11.78 11.08
N GLU A 137 16.32 -10.85 12.04
CA GLU A 137 15.80 -11.02 13.38
C GLU A 137 14.87 -9.84 13.72
N VAL A 138 13.76 -10.13 14.38
CA VAL A 138 12.85 -9.13 14.94
C VAL A 138 12.78 -9.31 16.43
N ARG A 139 12.89 -8.21 17.18
CA ARG A 139 12.93 -8.23 18.63
C ARG A 139 11.55 -7.93 19.26
N SER A 140 11.36 -8.37 20.48
CA SER A 140 10.15 -8.05 21.23
C SER A 140 9.99 -6.54 21.39
N GLY A 141 8.80 -6.00 21.07
CA GLY A 141 8.50 -4.56 21.11
C GLY A 141 9.08 -3.74 19.96
N GLU A 142 9.78 -4.37 19.00
CA GLU A 142 10.32 -3.73 17.82
C GLU A 142 9.25 -3.58 16.72
N ILE A 143 9.29 -2.47 15.96
CA ILE A 143 8.66 -2.36 14.66
C ILE A 143 9.75 -2.52 13.60
N PHE A 144 9.77 -3.66 12.95
CA PHE A 144 10.72 -3.98 11.89
C PHE A 144 10.13 -3.68 10.53
N GLY A 145 10.71 -2.73 9.80
CA GLY A 145 10.25 -2.30 8.48
C GLY A 145 10.89 -3.13 7.35
N ILE A 146 10.06 -3.68 6.45
CA ILE A 146 10.52 -4.33 5.22
C ILE A 146 10.13 -3.46 4.04
N SER A 147 11.12 -2.95 3.29
CA SER A 147 10.94 -2.08 2.14
C SER A 147 11.47 -2.74 0.87
N GLY A 148 11.00 -2.27 -0.29
CA GLY A 148 11.45 -2.73 -1.61
C GLY A 148 10.50 -2.29 -2.72
N LEU A 149 10.95 -2.36 -3.96
CA LEU A 149 10.13 -2.05 -5.13
C LEU A 149 9.00 -3.07 -5.32
N ILE A 150 8.03 -2.74 -6.16
CA ILE A 150 6.97 -3.67 -6.60
C ILE A 150 7.65 -4.89 -7.24
N GLY A 151 7.24 -6.10 -6.82
CA GLY A 151 7.83 -7.35 -7.27
C GLY A 151 9.13 -7.76 -6.55
N ALA A 152 9.55 -7.05 -5.50
CA ALA A 152 10.74 -7.38 -4.72
C ALA A 152 10.59 -8.60 -3.80
N GLY A 153 9.43 -9.27 -3.78
CA GLY A 153 9.20 -10.47 -2.99
C GLY A 153 8.77 -10.23 -1.54
N ARG A 154 8.39 -9.00 -1.18
CA ARG A 154 7.97 -8.65 0.20
C ARG A 154 6.74 -9.45 0.66
N THR A 155 5.69 -9.46 -0.14
CA THR A 155 4.46 -10.19 0.15
C THR A 155 4.71 -11.69 0.19
N GLU A 156 5.51 -12.20 -0.75
CA GLU A 156 5.92 -13.61 -0.79
C GLU A 156 6.68 -14.01 0.48
N LEU A 157 7.59 -13.16 0.96
CA LEU A 157 8.32 -13.39 2.21
C LEU A 157 7.36 -13.47 3.42
N LEU A 158 6.41 -12.55 3.54
CA LEU A 158 5.42 -12.55 4.63
C LEU A 158 4.52 -13.79 4.54
N ARG A 159 4.12 -14.21 3.34
CA ARG A 159 3.34 -15.42 3.10
C ARG A 159 4.09 -16.70 3.53
N LEU A 160 5.42 -16.74 3.34
CA LEU A 160 6.27 -17.85 3.83
C LEU A 160 6.31 -17.88 5.36
N ILE A 161 6.47 -16.73 6.01
CA ILE A 161 6.50 -16.65 7.47
C ILE A 161 5.15 -17.02 8.08
N PHE A 162 4.05 -16.68 7.40
CA PHE A 162 2.70 -17.00 7.83
C PHE A 162 2.22 -18.40 7.41
N GLY A 163 2.97 -19.10 6.57
CA GLY A 163 2.60 -20.44 6.10
C GLY A 163 1.48 -20.47 5.06
N ALA A 164 1.12 -19.32 4.47
CA ALA A 164 0.24 -19.27 3.30
C ALA A 164 0.92 -19.86 2.08
N ASP A 165 2.24 -19.82 2.08
CA ASP A 165 3.14 -20.47 1.12
C ASP A 165 4.18 -21.29 1.88
N VAL A 166 4.65 -22.41 1.31
CA VAL A 166 5.66 -23.27 1.92
C VAL A 166 7.05 -22.90 1.39
N ALA A 167 8.01 -22.72 2.30
CA ALA A 167 9.40 -22.46 1.94
C ALA A 167 10.07 -23.71 1.35
N ASP A 168 10.96 -23.52 0.37
CA ASP A 168 11.79 -24.59 -0.18
C ASP A 168 12.96 -24.93 0.77
N SER A 169 13.48 -23.90 1.46
CA SER A 169 14.57 -24.03 2.44
C SER A 169 14.55 -22.89 3.46
N GLY A 170 15.38 -23.03 4.49
CA GLY A 170 15.50 -22.09 5.58
C GLY A 170 14.72 -22.51 6.81
N THR A 171 14.81 -21.69 7.87
CA THR A 171 14.18 -21.97 9.16
C THR A 171 13.57 -20.71 9.77
N ILE A 172 12.51 -20.93 10.52
CA ILE A 172 11.86 -19.91 11.35
C ILE A 172 11.98 -20.35 12.80
N ALA A 173 12.41 -19.47 13.69
CA ALA A 173 12.47 -19.73 15.12
C ALA A 173 11.83 -18.59 15.89
N LEU A 174 11.24 -18.88 17.03
CA LEU A 174 10.55 -17.93 17.91
C LEU A 174 11.17 -17.90 19.30
N GLY A 175 11.22 -16.71 19.87
CA GLY A 175 11.58 -16.46 21.27
C GLY A 175 13.07 -16.56 21.56
N THR A 176 13.37 -16.47 22.88
CA THR A 176 14.73 -16.57 23.40
C THR A 176 14.71 -17.50 24.65
N PRO A 177 15.38 -18.67 24.62
CA PRO A 177 16.19 -19.18 23.49
C PRO A 177 15.37 -19.46 22.23
N ALA A 178 16.00 -19.33 21.07
CA ALA A 178 15.37 -19.50 19.78
C ALA A 178 14.81 -20.94 19.64
N ARG A 179 13.50 -21.07 19.51
CA ARG A 179 12.80 -22.34 19.32
C ARG A 179 12.40 -22.48 17.85
N PRO A 180 13.02 -23.37 17.08
CA PRO A 180 12.59 -23.62 15.69
C PRO A 180 11.11 -24.04 15.65
N VAL A 181 10.37 -23.47 14.70
CA VAL A 181 8.97 -23.77 14.47
C VAL A 181 8.76 -24.24 13.03
N SER A 182 7.90 -25.23 12.83
CA SER A 182 7.52 -25.68 11.49
C SER A 182 6.20 -25.00 11.13
N ILE A 183 6.26 -24.05 10.22
CA ILE A 183 5.09 -23.32 9.71
C ILE A 183 4.83 -23.84 8.30
N ARG A 184 3.76 -24.61 8.12
CA ARG A 184 3.34 -25.18 6.83
C ARG A 184 1.94 -24.74 6.41
N SER A 185 1.23 -24.08 7.31
CA SER A 185 -0.11 -23.55 7.10
C SER A 185 -0.33 -22.28 7.92
N PRO A 186 -1.29 -21.41 7.56
CA PRO A 186 -1.73 -20.29 8.40
C PRO A 186 -2.14 -20.73 9.81
N ALA A 187 -2.74 -21.91 9.95
CA ALA A 187 -3.12 -22.46 11.26
C ALA A 187 -1.90 -22.71 12.16
N ASP A 188 -0.78 -23.18 11.59
CA ASP A 188 0.47 -23.37 12.34
C ASP A 188 1.02 -22.02 12.81
N ALA A 189 0.98 -20.98 11.95
CA ALA A 189 1.42 -19.63 12.29
C ALA A 189 0.60 -19.07 13.47
N VAL A 190 -0.73 -19.13 13.37
CA VAL A 190 -1.64 -18.66 14.43
C VAL A 190 -1.41 -19.44 15.74
N ALA A 191 -1.26 -20.75 15.68
CA ALA A 191 -0.97 -21.58 16.87
C ALA A 191 0.39 -21.22 17.53
N ASN A 192 1.31 -20.63 16.77
CA ASN A 192 2.59 -20.13 17.27
C ASN A 192 2.57 -18.61 17.57
N GLY A 193 1.42 -17.95 17.54
CA GLY A 193 1.24 -16.53 17.88
C GLY A 193 1.66 -15.56 16.77
N ILE A 194 1.74 -16.01 15.53
CA ILE A 194 2.00 -15.17 14.35
C ILE A 194 0.66 -14.85 13.68
N ALA A 195 0.38 -13.58 13.43
CA ALA A 195 -0.79 -13.11 12.69
C ALA A 195 -0.36 -12.31 11.45
N LEU A 196 -1.16 -12.38 10.40
CA LEU A 196 -0.94 -11.61 9.16
C LEU A 196 -2.17 -10.73 8.88
N ILE A 197 -1.94 -9.45 8.66
CA ILE A 197 -2.93 -8.55 8.05
C ILE A 197 -2.52 -8.40 6.59
N THR A 198 -3.30 -9.02 5.70
CA THR A 198 -2.99 -9.07 4.28
C THR A 198 -3.31 -7.74 3.58
N GLU A 199 -2.60 -7.46 2.47
CA GLU A 199 -2.91 -6.37 1.55
C GLU A 199 -4.24 -6.63 0.81
N ASP A 200 -4.47 -7.87 0.36
CA ASP A 200 -5.72 -8.30 -0.28
C ASP A 200 -6.79 -8.68 0.75
N ARG A 201 -7.45 -7.65 1.29
CA ARG A 201 -8.53 -7.82 2.26
C ARG A 201 -9.72 -8.60 1.72
N LYS A 202 -10.01 -8.49 0.42
CA LYS A 202 -11.18 -9.12 -0.21
C LYS A 202 -10.95 -10.60 -0.54
N GLY A 203 -9.75 -10.94 -0.99
CA GLY A 203 -9.42 -12.31 -1.38
C GLY A 203 -8.89 -13.16 -0.22
N GLU A 204 -8.18 -12.56 0.72
CA GLU A 204 -7.46 -13.30 1.76
C GLU A 204 -7.82 -12.90 3.20
N GLY A 205 -8.36 -11.70 3.41
CA GLY A 205 -8.48 -11.14 4.76
C GLY A 205 -9.86 -11.20 5.38
N LEU A 206 -10.93 -11.20 4.58
CA LEU A 206 -12.32 -11.06 5.08
C LEU A 206 -13.27 -12.07 4.43
N LEU A 207 -14.18 -12.58 5.21
CA LEU A 207 -15.34 -13.35 4.76
C LEU A 207 -16.46 -12.38 4.37
N LEU A 208 -16.44 -11.86 3.12
CA LEU A 208 -17.30 -10.78 2.65
C LEU A 208 -18.81 -11.07 2.76
N THR A 209 -19.21 -12.35 2.82
CA THR A 209 -20.59 -12.80 2.98
C THR A 209 -21.03 -12.87 4.44
N GLN A 210 -20.13 -12.68 5.39
CA GLN A 210 -20.37 -12.75 6.82
C GLN A 210 -20.53 -11.36 7.43
N SER A 211 -21.15 -11.30 8.61
CA SER A 211 -21.26 -10.07 9.38
C SER A 211 -19.90 -9.60 9.90
N ILE A 212 -19.81 -8.32 10.29
CA ILE A 212 -18.60 -7.77 10.92
C ILE A 212 -18.26 -8.55 12.19
N SER A 213 -19.25 -8.88 13.02
CA SER A 213 -19.02 -9.64 14.25
C SER A 213 -18.48 -11.05 13.98
N ALA A 214 -18.92 -11.71 12.91
CA ALA A 214 -18.40 -13.03 12.52
C ALA A 214 -16.97 -12.96 11.92
N ASN A 215 -16.57 -11.81 11.40
CA ASN A 215 -15.19 -11.61 10.94
C ASN A 215 -14.22 -11.23 12.08
N ILE A 216 -14.74 -10.83 13.25
CA ILE A 216 -13.93 -10.44 14.42
C ILE A 216 -13.80 -11.61 15.43
N ALA A 217 -14.79 -12.50 15.46
CA ALA A 217 -14.81 -13.67 16.35
C ALA A 217 -13.99 -14.82 15.81
#